data_062205fffdbf63677cd29b0746ea28dc
#
_entry.id   062205fffdbf63677cd29b0746ea28dc
#
_cell.length_a   1.000
_cell.length_b   1.000
_cell.length_c   1.000
_cell.angle_alpha   90.00
_cell.angle_beta   90.00
_cell.angle_gamma   90.00
#
_symmetry.space_group_name_H-M   'P 1'
#
loop_
_entity.id
_entity.type
_entity.pdbx_description
1 polymer ?
#
loop_
_entity_poly.entity_id
_entity_poly.type
_entity_poly.pdbx_seq_one_letter_code
_entity_poly.pdbx_strand_id
1 'polypeptide(L)'
;EAVKSNNAHAGIALDGDADRIVLVDEKGKVVDGDQILGALANAWLKTDELNGGGIVTTVMSNLGLEIYLNSKGLKLCRTHVGDRYVLEYMRQHGFNLGGEQSGHIILSDYASTGDGIIAALQILSIALTEGKPISDVTCLFEPVPQLLRNIKVKDANKFDDTILRSISETAETQIGKMGRVL
;
A
#
# COMPACT_ATOMS: atom_id res chain seq x y z
N GLU A 1 12.18 -17.88 -5.24
CA GLU A 1 12.87 -18.97 -5.98
C GLU A 1 12.06 -19.43 -7.19
N ALA A 2 10.80 -19.87 -7.05
CA ALA A 2 9.99 -20.45 -8.12
C ALA A 2 9.92 -19.58 -9.39
N VAL A 3 9.78 -18.26 -9.27
CA VAL A 3 9.76 -17.35 -10.42
C VAL A 3 11.04 -17.46 -11.23
N LYS A 4 12.20 -17.41 -10.57
CA LYS A 4 13.51 -17.47 -11.23
C LYS A 4 13.77 -18.83 -11.83
N SER A 5 13.48 -19.93 -11.11
CA SER A 5 13.75 -21.29 -11.59
C SER A 5 12.87 -21.70 -12.78
N ASN A 6 11.71 -21.08 -12.95
CA ASN A 6 10.80 -21.34 -14.06
C ASN A 6 10.81 -20.25 -15.14
N ASN A 7 11.67 -19.25 -15.04
CA ASN A 7 11.69 -18.08 -15.93
C ASN A 7 10.29 -17.45 -16.07
N ALA A 8 9.53 -17.41 -14.98
CA ALA A 8 8.18 -16.89 -14.99
C ALA A 8 8.18 -15.34 -15.02
N HIS A 9 7.17 -14.75 -15.65
CA HIS A 9 7.02 -13.31 -15.74
C HIS A 9 6.54 -12.67 -14.43
N ALA A 10 5.85 -13.44 -13.59
CA ALA A 10 5.40 -13.05 -12.28
C ALA A 10 5.19 -14.26 -11.37
N GLY A 11 5.17 -14.04 -10.07
CA GLY A 11 4.69 -14.98 -9.06
C GLY A 11 3.54 -14.36 -8.29
N ILE A 12 2.47 -15.11 -8.07
CA ILE A 12 1.31 -14.69 -7.31
C ILE A 12 1.09 -15.72 -6.22
N ALA A 13 1.00 -15.26 -4.98
CA ALA A 13 0.60 -16.05 -3.84
C ALA A 13 -0.58 -15.34 -3.14
N LEU A 14 -1.52 -16.14 -2.68
CA LEU A 14 -2.71 -15.69 -1.95
C LEU A 14 -2.68 -16.30 -0.55
N ASP A 15 -3.26 -15.64 0.40
CA ASP A 15 -3.45 -16.19 1.74
C ASP A 15 -4.68 -17.12 1.81
N GLY A 16 -5.10 -17.53 3.02
CA GLY A 16 -6.07 -18.62 3.17
C GLY A 16 -7.46 -18.35 2.61
N ASP A 17 -7.90 -17.10 2.59
CA ASP A 17 -9.19 -16.63 2.06
C ASP A 17 -9.06 -15.76 0.80
N ALA A 18 -7.82 -15.63 0.28
CA ALA A 18 -7.47 -14.94 -0.95
C ALA A 18 -7.83 -13.44 -0.96
N ASP A 19 -8.00 -12.82 0.19
CA ASP A 19 -8.25 -11.39 0.34
C ASP A 19 -6.97 -10.55 0.23
N ARG A 20 -5.79 -11.19 0.34
CA ARG A 20 -4.46 -10.59 0.21
C ARG A 20 -3.63 -11.25 -0.88
N ILE A 21 -2.81 -10.43 -1.53
CA ILE A 21 -1.84 -10.86 -2.53
C ILE A 21 -0.40 -10.58 -2.08
N VAL A 22 0.46 -11.54 -2.36
CA VAL A 22 1.91 -11.33 -2.45
C VAL A 22 2.31 -11.49 -3.91
N LEU A 23 2.71 -10.40 -4.53
CA LEU A 23 3.19 -10.39 -5.90
C LEU A 23 4.72 -10.48 -5.92
N VAL A 24 5.27 -11.20 -6.88
CA VAL A 24 6.72 -11.32 -7.10
C VAL A 24 7.01 -10.99 -8.57
N ASP A 25 7.95 -10.10 -8.81
CA ASP A 25 8.34 -9.73 -10.17
C ASP A 25 9.22 -10.80 -10.85
N GLU A 26 9.51 -10.63 -12.12
CA GLU A 26 10.35 -11.54 -12.92
C GLU A 26 11.81 -11.65 -12.41
N LYS A 27 12.26 -10.66 -11.61
CA LYS A 27 13.58 -10.66 -10.96
C LYS A 27 13.57 -11.41 -9.63
N GLY A 28 12.38 -11.88 -9.18
CA GLY A 28 12.18 -12.57 -7.91
C GLY A 28 12.14 -11.66 -6.70
N LYS A 29 11.90 -10.34 -6.90
CA LYS A 29 11.69 -9.36 -5.84
C LYS A 29 10.21 -9.37 -5.45
N VAL A 30 9.94 -9.34 -4.16
CA VAL A 30 8.58 -9.19 -3.64
C VAL A 30 8.13 -7.74 -3.86
N VAL A 31 6.92 -7.60 -4.39
CA VAL A 31 6.21 -6.33 -4.59
C VAL A 31 5.17 -6.24 -3.47
N ASP A 32 5.29 -5.25 -2.59
CA ASP A 32 4.36 -5.06 -1.49
C ASP A 32 3.08 -4.32 -1.91
N GLY A 33 2.10 -4.25 -1.00
CA GLY A 33 0.82 -3.61 -1.27
C GLY A 33 0.94 -2.14 -1.65
N ASP A 34 1.90 -1.41 -1.10
CA ASP A 34 2.11 0.01 -1.43
C ASP A 34 2.58 0.19 -2.88
N GLN A 35 3.45 -0.71 -3.37
CA GLN A 35 3.88 -0.71 -4.78
C GLN A 35 2.73 -1.08 -5.71
N ILE A 36 1.89 -2.04 -5.32
CA ILE A 36 0.69 -2.43 -6.07
C ILE A 36 -0.29 -1.25 -6.15
N LEU A 37 -0.58 -0.60 -5.03
CA LEU A 37 -1.45 0.59 -4.97
C LEU A 37 -0.91 1.74 -5.83
N GLY A 38 0.39 1.98 -5.78
CA GLY A 38 1.05 2.99 -6.62
C GLY A 38 0.92 2.70 -8.10
N ALA A 39 1.09 1.44 -8.51
CA ALA A 39 0.96 0.99 -9.90
C ALA A 39 -0.49 1.15 -10.42
N LEU A 40 -1.47 0.70 -9.63
CA LEU A 40 -2.90 0.84 -9.95
C LEU A 40 -3.31 2.30 -10.05
N ALA A 41 -2.93 3.13 -9.08
CA ALA A 41 -3.23 4.56 -9.09
C ALA A 41 -2.65 5.27 -10.33
N ASN A 42 -1.41 4.93 -10.71
CA ASN A 42 -0.77 5.50 -11.89
C ASN A 42 -1.43 5.07 -13.20
N ALA A 43 -1.87 3.82 -13.29
CA ALA A 43 -2.58 3.31 -14.47
C ALA A 43 -3.97 3.94 -14.60
N TRP A 44 -4.76 3.92 -13.54
CA TRP A 44 -6.11 4.46 -13.53
C TRP A 44 -6.16 5.99 -13.66
N LEU A 45 -5.09 6.70 -13.23
CA LEU A 45 -4.97 8.13 -13.52
C LEU A 45 -4.84 8.40 -15.03
N LYS A 46 -4.11 7.55 -15.76
CA LYS A 46 -3.93 7.70 -17.21
C LYS A 46 -5.19 7.42 -18.02
N THR A 47 -6.05 6.54 -17.53
CA THR A 47 -7.30 6.10 -18.18
C THR A 47 -8.54 6.85 -17.68
N ASP A 48 -8.37 7.78 -16.73
CA ASP A 48 -9.46 8.54 -16.09
C ASP A 48 -10.45 7.64 -15.30
N GLU A 49 -9.94 6.51 -14.81
CA GLU A 49 -10.70 5.53 -14.02
C GLU A 49 -10.56 5.74 -12.51
N LEU A 50 -9.58 6.57 -12.06
CA LEU A 50 -9.33 6.81 -10.64
C LEU A 50 -10.29 7.84 -10.06
N ASN A 51 -11.17 7.40 -9.16
CA ASN A 51 -12.13 8.26 -8.48
C ASN A 51 -11.59 8.81 -7.14
N GLY A 52 -12.15 9.91 -6.66
CA GLY A 52 -11.78 10.55 -5.38
C GLY A 52 -10.50 11.39 -5.43
N GLY A 53 -9.78 11.41 -6.56
CA GLY A 53 -8.56 12.18 -6.74
C GLY A 53 -7.37 11.61 -5.96
N GLY A 54 -7.35 10.31 -5.68
CA GLY A 54 -6.27 9.65 -4.96
C GLY A 54 -6.64 8.25 -4.49
N ILE A 55 -5.98 7.79 -3.43
CA ILE A 55 -6.21 6.47 -2.84
C ILE A 55 -6.36 6.54 -1.33
N VAL A 56 -6.93 5.49 -0.75
CA VAL A 56 -7.09 5.34 0.70
C VAL A 56 -6.22 4.19 1.20
N THR A 57 -5.41 4.46 2.23
CA THR A 57 -4.57 3.45 2.89
C THR A 57 -4.65 3.56 4.40
N THR A 58 -3.88 2.75 5.11
CA THR A 58 -3.73 2.88 6.57
C THR A 58 -2.53 3.76 6.92
N VAL A 59 -2.43 4.11 8.20
CA VAL A 59 -1.24 4.81 8.75
C VAL A 59 0.05 4.04 8.53
N MET A 60 0.00 2.73 8.26
CA MET A 60 1.19 1.88 8.05
C MET A 60 1.82 2.03 6.68
N SER A 61 1.11 2.56 5.68
CA SER A 61 1.65 2.74 4.32
C SER A 61 2.86 3.63 4.29
N ASN A 62 3.83 3.27 3.47
CA ASN A 62 5.12 3.92 3.36
C ASN A 62 5.01 5.40 2.91
N LEU A 63 5.87 6.25 3.42
CA LEU A 63 5.94 7.66 3.03
C LEU A 63 6.34 7.82 1.55
N GLY A 64 7.12 6.89 1.00
CA GLY A 64 7.50 6.89 -0.42
C GLY A 64 6.30 6.86 -1.36
N LEU A 65 5.26 6.08 -1.01
CA LEU A 65 4.00 6.07 -1.76
C LEU A 65 3.32 7.45 -1.75
N GLU A 66 3.26 8.11 -0.59
CA GLU A 66 2.67 9.44 -0.47
C GLU A 66 3.43 10.49 -1.31
N ILE A 67 4.76 10.49 -1.23
CA ILE A 67 5.61 11.38 -2.04
C ILE A 67 5.37 11.15 -3.54
N TYR A 68 5.31 9.88 -3.95
CA TYR A 68 5.03 9.52 -5.33
C TYR A 68 3.66 10.01 -5.80
N LEU A 69 2.60 9.74 -5.05
CA LEU A 69 1.24 10.15 -5.41
C LEU A 69 1.11 11.68 -5.47
N ASN A 70 1.69 12.38 -4.50
CA ASN A 70 1.72 13.86 -4.50
C ASN A 70 2.41 14.41 -5.74
N SER A 71 3.47 13.77 -6.24
CA SER A 71 4.15 14.16 -7.49
C SER A 71 3.26 14.01 -8.73
N LYS A 72 2.20 13.20 -8.63
CA LYS A 72 1.18 13.00 -9.67
C LYS A 72 -0.08 13.85 -9.48
N GLY A 73 -0.11 14.70 -8.45
CA GLY A 73 -1.30 15.48 -8.08
C GLY A 73 -2.38 14.66 -7.39
N LEU A 74 -2.06 13.45 -6.94
CA LEU A 74 -2.98 12.55 -6.25
C LEU A 74 -2.83 12.67 -4.73
N LYS A 75 -3.92 12.43 -4.00
CA LYS A 75 -3.93 12.41 -2.55
C LYS A 75 -3.73 10.99 -2.02
N LEU A 76 -3.04 10.87 -0.90
CA LEU A 76 -3.04 9.65 -0.08
C LEU A 76 -3.80 9.93 1.21
N CYS A 77 -4.97 9.34 1.36
CA CYS A 77 -5.78 9.43 2.58
C CYS A 77 -5.42 8.27 3.50
N ARG A 78 -5.15 8.57 4.77
CA ARG A 78 -4.75 7.56 5.76
C ARG A 78 -5.86 7.35 6.79
N THR A 79 -6.14 6.08 7.08
CA THR A 79 -7.05 5.63 8.12
C THR A 79 -6.31 4.90 9.23
N HIS A 80 -7.00 4.52 10.27
CA HIS A 80 -6.52 3.51 11.22
C HIS A 80 -6.25 2.18 10.50
N VAL A 81 -5.41 1.34 11.13
CA VAL A 81 -5.11 -0.01 10.62
C VAL A 81 -6.38 -0.86 10.64
N GLY A 82 -6.66 -1.51 9.53
CA GLY A 82 -7.79 -2.39 9.31
C GLY A 82 -8.54 -2.05 8.02
N ASP A 83 -8.79 -3.07 7.21
CA ASP A 83 -9.48 -3.02 5.92
C ASP A 83 -10.86 -2.32 6.00
N ARG A 84 -11.59 -2.57 7.09
CA ARG A 84 -12.87 -1.94 7.37
C ARG A 84 -12.78 -0.40 7.36
N TYR A 85 -11.76 0.18 8.00
CA TYR A 85 -11.61 1.64 8.04
C TYR A 85 -11.27 2.21 6.66
N VAL A 86 -10.47 1.50 5.89
CA VAL A 86 -10.15 1.84 4.51
C VAL A 86 -11.43 1.86 3.67
N LEU A 87 -12.20 0.77 3.70
CA LEU A 87 -13.44 0.63 2.92
C LEU A 87 -14.51 1.66 3.32
N GLU A 88 -14.70 1.88 4.63
CA GLU A 88 -15.64 2.90 5.11
C GLU A 88 -15.26 4.29 4.60
N TYR A 89 -13.99 4.67 4.67
CA TYR A 89 -13.51 5.96 4.17
C TYR A 89 -13.68 6.08 2.65
N MET A 90 -13.34 5.02 1.89
CA MET A 90 -13.54 4.98 0.45
C MET A 90 -15.01 5.28 0.08
N ARG A 91 -15.94 4.57 0.71
CA ARG A 91 -17.39 4.73 0.45
C ARG A 91 -17.90 6.13 0.80
N GLN A 92 -17.45 6.70 1.91
CA GLN A 92 -17.89 8.01 2.36
C GLN A 92 -17.39 9.15 1.47
N HIS A 93 -16.23 8.98 0.83
CA HIS A 93 -15.55 10.05 0.09
C HIS A 93 -15.43 9.78 -1.42
N GLY A 94 -16.02 8.69 -1.92
CA GLY A 94 -16.07 8.39 -3.35
C GLY A 94 -14.75 7.92 -3.95
N PHE A 95 -13.89 7.26 -3.16
CA PHE A 95 -12.68 6.61 -3.68
C PHE A 95 -13.00 5.20 -4.16
N ASN A 96 -12.38 4.78 -5.25
CA ASN A 96 -12.53 3.43 -5.80
C ASN A 96 -11.28 2.55 -5.65
N LEU A 97 -10.16 3.11 -5.17
CA LEU A 97 -8.92 2.39 -4.92
C LEU A 97 -8.43 2.62 -3.49
N GLY A 98 -8.16 1.54 -2.79
CA GLY A 98 -7.56 1.58 -1.46
C GLY A 98 -6.94 0.25 -1.06
N GLY A 99 -6.32 0.21 0.11
CA GLY A 99 -5.74 -1.02 0.63
C GLY A 99 -4.66 -0.81 1.67
N GLU A 100 -3.90 -1.86 1.91
CA GLU A 100 -2.86 -1.92 2.93
C GLU A 100 -1.54 -2.41 2.36
N GLN A 101 -0.43 -2.02 2.97
CA GLN A 101 0.91 -2.52 2.64
C GLN A 101 0.99 -4.06 2.70
N SER A 102 0.15 -4.70 3.52
CA SER A 102 0.05 -6.16 3.65
C SER A 102 -0.42 -6.89 2.39
N GLY A 103 -0.87 -6.16 1.37
CA GLY A 103 -1.40 -6.74 0.13
C GLY A 103 -2.92 -6.91 0.10
N HIS A 104 -3.65 -6.42 1.09
CA HIS A 104 -5.10 -6.32 1.04
C HIS A 104 -5.48 -5.12 0.16
N ILE A 105 -5.87 -5.38 -1.08
CA ILE A 105 -6.16 -4.36 -2.10
C ILE A 105 -7.64 -4.33 -2.40
N ILE A 106 -8.26 -3.17 -2.26
CA ILE A 106 -9.70 -2.93 -2.46
C ILE A 106 -9.89 -2.15 -3.77
N LEU A 107 -10.57 -2.75 -4.70
CA LEU A 107 -10.95 -2.20 -6.01
C LEU A 107 -12.48 -2.15 -6.05
N SER A 108 -13.10 -1.09 -5.52
CA SER A 108 -14.54 -1.08 -5.22
C SER A 108 -15.44 -1.19 -6.45
N ASP A 109 -14.91 -0.91 -7.65
CA ASP A 109 -15.62 -1.08 -8.91
C ASP A 109 -15.73 -2.56 -9.31
N TYR A 110 -14.92 -3.45 -8.72
CA TYR A 110 -14.86 -4.88 -9.01
C TYR A 110 -15.34 -5.76 -7.86
N ALA A 111 -15.03 -5.38 -6.62
CA ALA A 111 -15.37 -6.17 -5.43
C ALA A 111 -15.71 -5.28 -4.23
N SER A 112 -16.54 -5.78 -3.32
CA SER A 112 -16.95 -5.05 -2.11
C SER A 112 -15.96 -5.16 -0.95
N THR A 113 -14.87 -5.92 -1.13
CA THR A 113 -13.79 -6.16 -0.17
C THR A 113 -12.46 -6.30 -0.92
N GLY A 114 -11.37 -6.52 -0.22
CA GLY A 114 -10.10 -6.91 -0.83
C GLY A 114 -10.22 -8.23 -1.59
N ASP A 115 -9.58 -8.30 -2.74
CA ASP A 115 -9.51 -9.50 -3.57
C ASP A 115 -8.13 -9.58 -4.23
N GLY A 116 -7.34 -10.55 -3.77
CA GLY A 116 -5.96 -10.74 -4.25
C GLY A 116 -5.90 -11.19 -5.71
N ILE A 117 -6.90 -11.93 -6.20
CA ILE A 117 -6.95 -12.38 -7.61
C ILE A 117 -7.26 -11.20 -8.52
N ILE A 118 -8.25 -10.38 -8.18
CA ILE A 118 -8.58 -9.19 -8.96
C ILE A 118 -7.40 -8.23 -8.99
N ALA A 119 -6.76 -7.99 -7.84
CA ALA A 119 -5.54 -7.16 -7.78
C ALA A 119 -4.43 -7.70 -8.67
N ALA A 120 -4.17 -9.02 -8.66
CA ALA A 120 -3.20 -9.66 -9.53
C ALA A 120 -3.52 -9.44 -11.01
N LEU A 121 -4.77 -9.69 -11.42
CA LEU A 121 -5.22 -9.55 -12.80
C LEU A 121 -5.10 -8.10 -13.30
N GLN A 122 -5.38 -7.12 -12.45
CA GLN A 122 -5.20 -5.70 -12.80
C GLN A 122 -3.71 -5.37 -13.04
N ILE A 123 -2.78 -5.82 -12.20
CA ILE A 123 -1.35 -5.60 -12.43
C ILE A 123 -0.86 -6.30 -13.69
N LEU A 124 -1.30 -7.55 -13.95
CA LEU A 124 -0.97 -8.25 -15.17
C LEU A 124 -1.51 -7.53 -16.41
N SER A 125 -2.74 -7.00 -16.36
CA SER A 125 -3.34 -6.20 -17.41
C SER A 125 -2.52 -4.94 -17.71
N ILE A 126 -2.06 -4.22 -16.69
CA ILE A 126 -1.20 -3.05 -16.84
C ILE A 126 0.10 -3.44 -17.54
N ALA A 127 0.77 -4.50 -17.09
CA ALA A 127 2.02 -4.97 -17.67
C ALA A 127 1.87 -5.34 -19.15
N LEU A 128 0.80 -6.04 -19.51
CA LEU A 128 0.49 -6.41 -20.90
C LEU A 128 0.17 -5.19 -21.76
N THR A 129 -0.64 -4.26 -21.25
CA THR A 129 -1.05 -3.06 -21.99
C THR A 129 0.15 -2.12 -22.24
N GLU A 130 1.03 -1.97 -21.24
CA GLU A 130 2.22 -1.14 -21.38
C GLU A 130 3.38 -1.86 -22.10
N GLY A 131 3.28 -3.18 -22.31
CA GLY A 131 4.36 -4.00 -22.90
C GLY A 131 5.61 -4.02 -22.03
N LYS A 132 5.47 -3.96 -20.71
CA LYS A 132 6.55 -3.86 -19.73
C LYS A 132 6.56 -5.04 -18.76
N PRO A 133 7.73 -5.40 -18.21
CA PRO A 133 7.79 -6.39 -17.13
C PRO A 133 7.14 -5.86 -15.85
N ILE A 134 6.78 -6.78 -14.95
CA ILE A 134 6.14 -6.45 -13.66
C ILE A 134 7.02 -5.50 -12.84
N SER A 135 8.34 -5.70 -12.82
CA SER A 135 9.26 -4.82 -12.09
C SER A 135 9.20 -3.36 -12.54
N ASP A 136 8.95 -3.10 -13.83
CA ASP A 136 8.92 -1.74 -14.36
C ASP A 136 7.57 -1.04 -14.11
N VAL A 137 6.49 -1.80 -14.05
CA VAL A 137 5.15 -1.23 -13.77
C VAL A 137 4.88 -1.06 -12.29
N THR A 138 5.59 -1.77 -11.41
CA THR A 138 5.36 -1.72 -9.96
C THR A 138 6.44 -0.96 -9.19
N CYS A 139 7.68 -0.86 -9.67
CA CYS A 139 8.77 -0.14 -8.99
C CYS A 139 8.73 1.36 -9.33
N LEU A 140 7.67 2.05 -8.92
CA LEU A 140 7.42 3.46 -9.28
C LEU A 140 7.99 4.47 -8.29
N PHE A 141 8.38 4.03 -7.12
CA PHE A 141 9.01 4.85 -6.08
C PHE A 141 9.94 4.00 -5.21
N GLU A 142 10.91 4.66 -4.60
CA GLU A 142 11.77 4.03 -3.59
C GLU A 142 11.11 4.12 -2.21
N PRO A 143 10.96 3.01 -1.49
CA PRO A 143 10.43 3.04 -0.12
C PRO A 143 11.35 3.84 0.81
N VAL A 144 10.75 4.74 1.58
CA VAL A 144 11.47 5.42 2.67
C VAL A 144 11.71 4.41 3.80
N PRO A 145 12.90 4.39 4.43
CA PRO A 145 13.17 3.49 5.55
C PRO A 145 12.12 3.60 6.64
N GLN A 146 11.55 2.47 7.04
CA GLN A 146 10.49 2.37 8.05
C GLN A 146 10.91 1.37 9.12
N LEU A 147 10.78 1.76 10.38
CA LEU A 147 11.12 0.92 11.52
C LEU A 147 9.89 0.71 12.41
N LEU A 148 9.47 -0.54 12.57
CA LEU A 148 8.47 -0.94 13.54
C LEU A 148 9.15 -1.65 14.70
N ARG A 149 8.93 -1.17 15.93
CA ARG A 149 9.43 -1.84 17.14
C ARG A 149 8.30 -2.17 18.10
N ASN A 150 8.17 -3.46 18.41
CA ASN A 150 7.28 -3.94 19.47
C ASN A 150 8.04 -3.97 20.79
N ILE A 151 7.52 -3.28 21.80
CA ILE A 151 8.10 -3.23 23.13
C ILE A 151 7.21 -4.05 24.07
N LYS A 152 7.80 -5.10 24.69
CA LYS A 152 7.09 -5.88 25.72
C LYS A 152 7.04 -5.09 26.99
N VAL A 153 5.85 -4.82 27.48
CA VAL A 153 5.60 -4.15 28.77
C VAL A 153 4.97 -5.13 29.76
N LYS A 154 5.32 -5.01 31.04
CA LYS A 154 4.77 -5.87 32.09
C LYS A 154 3.31 -5.52 32.44
N ASP A 155 2.95 -4.25 32.31
CA ASP A 155 1.63 -3.73 32.63
C ASP A 155 1.33 -2.53 31.73
N ALA A 156 0.46 -2.72 30.75
CA ALA A 156 0.09 -1.67 29.79
C ALA A 156 -0.67 -0.51 30.46
N ASN A 157 -1.36 -0.75 31.58
CA ASN A 157 -2.12 0.29 32.28
C ASN A 157 -1.22 1.30 33.03
N LYS A 158 0.08 1.03 33.14
CA LYS A 158 1.06 1.93 33.75
C LYS A 158 1.75 2.85 32.74
N PHE A 159 1.37 2.80 31.48
CA PHE A 159 1.86 3.74 30.50
C PHE A 159 1.17 5.10 30.67
N ASP A 160 1.98 6.12 30.88
CA ASP A 160 1.51 7.50 30.91
C ASP A 160 1.45 8.00 29.46
N ASP A 161 0.24 8.19 28.95
CA ASP A 161 -0.02 8.71 27.59
C ASP A 161 0.66 10.07 27.38
N THR A 162 0.83 10.87 28.43
CA THR A 162 1.52 12.17 28.36
C THR A 162 2.99 12.00 28.01
N ILE A 163 3.64 11.00 28.61
CA ILE A 163 5.06 10.69 28.32
C ILE A 163 5.20 10.18 26.89
N LEU A 164 4.31 9.28 26.45
CA LEU A 164 4.34 8.75 25.09
C LEU A 164 4.17 9.85 24.04
N ARG A 165 3.21 10.75 24.26
CA ARG A 165 3.00 11.93 23.39
C ARG A 165 4.23 12.83 23.34
N SER A 166 4.82 13.15 24.47
CA SER A 166 6.03 13.99 24.54
C SER A 166 7.21 13.37 23.78
N ILE A 167 7.39 12.04 23.87
CA ILE A 167 8.42 11.31 23.13
C ILE A 167 8.15 11.39 21.63
N SER A 168 6.90 11.15 21.21
CA SER A 168 6.49 11.21 19.79
C SER A 168 6.69 12.61 19.22
N GLU A 169 6.25 13.67 19.93
CA GLU A 169 6.44 15.06 19.52
C GLU A 169 7.92 15.45 19.41
N THR A 170 8.76 14.96 20.33
CA THR A 170 10.21 15.16 20.26
C THR A 170 10.80 14.49 19.03
N ALA A 171 10.42 13.24 18.75
CA ALA A 171 10.89 12.50 17.60
C ALA A 171 10.40 13.13 16.29
N GLU A 172 9.14 13.56 16.20
CA GLU A 172 8.59 14.29 15.05
C GLU A 172 9.34 15.59 14.79
N THR A 173 9.66 16.33 15.84
CA THR A 173 10.45 17.58 15.75
C THR A 173 11.84 17.31 15.16
N GLN A 174 12.50 16.22 15.57
CA GLN A 174 13.82 15.85 15.08
C GLN A 174 13.78 15.37 13.62
N ILE A 175 12.78 14.60 13.25
CA ILE A 175 12.61 14.08 11.88
C ILE A 175 12.15 15.20 10.93
N GLY A 176 11.35 16.14 11.41
CA GLY A 176 10.81 17.24 10.65
C GLY A 176 9.96 16.74 9.45
N LYS A 177 10.14 17.37 8.28
CA LYS A 177 9.40 17.01 7.07
C LYS A 177 9.94 15.76 6.36
N MET A 178 10.99 15.14 6.84
CA MET A 178 11.64 13.98 6.20
C MET A 178 11.02 12.65 6.62
N GLY A 179 10.12 12.65 7.58
CA GLY A 179 9.50 11.43 8.08
C GLY A 179 8.29 11.70 8.95
N ARG A 180 7.83 10.67 9.63
CA ARG A 180 6.73 10.75 10.61
C ARG A 180 6.91 9.68 11.68
N VAL A 181 6.31 9.91 12.83
CA VAL A 181 6.18 8.96 13.94
C VAL A 181 4.71 8.53 14.04
N LEU A 182 4.47 7.28 14.42
CA LEU A 182 3.13 6.71 14.61
C LEU A 182 2.97 6.21 16.04
#